data_4ffb54f8cee6e140adeea17dee397a75
#
_entry.id   4ffb54f8cee6e140adeea17dee397a75
#
_cell.length_a   1.000
_cell.length_b   1.000
_cell.length_c   1.000
_cell.angle_alpha   90.00
_cell.angle_beta   90.00
_cell.angle_gamma   90.00
#
_symmetry.space_group_name_H-M   'P 1'
#
loop_
_entity.id
_entity.type
_entity.pdbx_description
1 polymer ?
#
loop_
_entity_poly.entity_id
_entity_poly.type
_entity_poly.pdbx_seq_one_letter_code
_entity_poly.pdbx_strand_id
1 'polypeptide(L)' 'MEELLRTTDITVTEYGRAILLDAGIEPFELDVNMSVLEGSIGILPRRLMVRTVDLAAAKALMQAYDIVLTGS' A
#
# COMPACT_ATOMS: atom_id res chain seq x y z
N MET A 1 12.32 4.48 -2.15
CA MET A 1 11.05 3.83 -2.09
C MET A 1 9.98 4.82 -1.72
N GLU A 2 8.83 4.75 -2.33
CA GLU A 2 7.78 5.71 -2.08
C GLU A 2 6.51 5.03 -1.61
N GLU A 3 5.76 5.70 -0.76
CA GLU A 3 4.51 5.15 -0.28
C GLU A 3 3.45 5.31 -1.35
N LEU A 4 2.79 4.23 -1.70
CA LEU A 4 1.75 4.27 -2.71
C LEU A 4 0.38 4.38 -2.04
N LEU A 5 0.12 3.60 -1.02
CA LEU A 5 -1.12 3.71 -0.29
C LEU A 5 -0.94 3.24 1.15
N ARG A 6 -1.86 3.63 2.00
CA ARG A 6 -1.85 3.24 3.39
C ARG A 6 -3.29 2.90 3.77
N THR A 7 -3.50 1.76 4.37
CA THR A 7 -4.84 1.35 4.72
C THR A 7 -4.83 0.40 5.91
N THR A 8 -5.92 0.35 6.62
CA THR A 8 -6.08 -0.63 7.68
C THR A 8 -6.81 -1.85 7.13
N ASP A 9 -7.28 -1.80 5.89
CA ASP A 9 -8.04 -2.88 5.32
C ASP A 9 -7.10 -3.83 4.58
N ILE A 10 -6.91 -5.01 5.12
CA ILE A 10 -5.96 -5.94 4.55
C ILE A 10 -6.38 -6.41 3.17
N THR A 11 -7.67 -6.40 2.87
CA THR A 11 -8.09 -6.79 1.54
C THR A 11 -7.63 -5.80 0.50
N VAL A 12 -7.60 -4.52 0.84
CA VAL A 12 -7.11 -3.49 -0.08
C VAL A 12 -5.63 -3.69 -0.32
N THR A 13 -4.88 -4.00 0.72
CA THR A 13 -3.44 -4.23 0.60
C THR A 13 -3.17 -5.43 -0.30
N GLU A 14 -3.90 -6.52 -0.08
CA GLU A 14 -3.66 -7.72 -0.87
C GLU A 14 -4.08 -7.53 -2.32
N TYR A 15 -5.16 -6.81 -2.55
CA TYR A 15 -5.62 -6.54 -3.89
C TYR A 15 -4.58 -5.67 -4.61
N GLY A 16 -4.11 -4.63 -3.93
CA GLY A 16 -3.10 -3.75 -4.51
C GLY A 16 -1.81 -4.49 -4.86
N ARG A 17 -1.39 -5.39 -3.96
CA ARG A 17 -0.18 -6.17 -4.22
C ARG A 17 -0.37 -7.05 -5.45
N ALA A 18 -1.50 -7.69 -5.58
CA ALA A 18 -1.75 -8.56 -6.70
C ALA A 18 -1.73 -7.78 -8.03
N ILE A 19 -2.31 -6.60 -8.03
CA ILE A 19 -2.33 -5.77 -9.22
C ILE A 19 -0.91 -5.37 -9.60
N LEU A 20 -0.11 -4.97 -8.62
CA LEU A 20 1.25 -4.53 -8.90
C LEU A 20 2.10 -5.70 -9.42
N LEU A 21 1.98 -6.84 -8.79
CA LEU A 21 2.76 -7.99 -9.21
C LEU A 21 2.38 -8.42 -10.63
N ASP A 22 1.10 -8.34 -10.96
CA ASP A 22 0.66 -8.71 -12.28
C ASP A 22 1.22 -7.76 -13.34
N ALA A 23 1.48 -6.53 -12.96
CA ALA A 23 2.05 -5.53 -13.86
C ALA A 23 3.58 -5.53 -13.87
N GLY A 24 4.19 -6.39 -13.11
CA GLY A 24 5.64 -6.44 -13.04
C GLY A 24 6.26 -5.42 -12.10
N ILE A 25 5.48 -4.84 -11.22
CA ILE A 25 5.98 -3.86 -10.26
C ILE A 25 6.10 -4.55 -8.91
N GLU A 26 7.26 -4.49 -8.32
CA GLU A 26 7.47 -5.16 -7.04
C GLU A 26 6.93 -4.31 -5.90
N PRO A 27 5.99 -4.79 -5.12
CA PRO A 27 5.47 -4.04 -3.99
C PRO A 27 6.22 -4.40 -2.71
N PHE A 28 6.31 -3.45 -1.79
CA PHE A 28 6.92 -3.69 -0.48
C PHE A 28 5.89 -3.27 0.57
N GLU A 29 5.56 -4.15 1.46
CA GLU A 29 4.56 -3.85 2.48
C GLU A 29 5.23 -3.56 3.80
N LEU A 30 4.93 -2.42 4.38
CA LEU A 30 5.50 -2.05 5.67
C LEU A 30 4.38 -1.81 6.66
N ASP A 31 4.55 -2.30 7.86
CA ASP A 31 3.59 -2.04 8.91
C ASP A 31 3.96 -0.77 9.60
N VAL A 32 3.01 -0.08 10.11
CA VAL A 32 3.26 1.09 10.88
C VAL A 32 3.85 0.60 12.19
N ASN A 33 4.70 1.37 12.77
CA ASN A 33 5.38 0.98 13.91
C ASN A 33 4.52 0.50 14.99
N MET A 34 4.93 -0.45 15.59
CA MET A 34 4.17 -1.08 16.50
C MET A 34 4.23 -0.68 17.87
N SER A 35 5.03 0.12 18.19
CA SER A 35 5.10 0.47 19.57
C SER A 35 3.85 0.97 20.05
N VAL A 36 2.97 1.14 19.18
CA VAL A 36 1.79 1.66 19.56
C VAL A 36 0.95 0.79 20.24
N LEU A 37 1.34 -0.17 20.67
CA LEU A 37 0.54 -1.01 21.19
C LEU A 37 -0.19 -0.68 22.30
N GLU A 38 0.04 0.26 22.95
CA GLU A 38 -0.68 0.50 24.08
C GLU A 38 -2.03 0.61 23.73
N GLY A 39 -2.72 -0.26 23.80
CA GLY A 39 -4.10 -0.16 23.69
C GLY A 39 -4.68 -0.23 22.34
N SER A 40 -4.03 0.04 21.44
CA SER A 40 -4.59 0.08 20.22
C SER A 40 -4.56 -1.24 19.66
N ILE A 41 -5.38 -2.05 19.96
CA ILE A 41 -5.34 -3.28 19.52
C ILE A 41 -5.98 -3.49 18.30
N GLY A 42 -5.61 -4.32 17.56
CA GLY A 42 -6.34 -4.73 16.45
C GLY A 42 -5.94 -4.12 15.16
N ILE A 43 -6.34 -3.02 14.82
CA ILE A 43 -6.17 -2.56 13.48
C ILE A 43 -5.00 -1.67 13.34
N LEU A 44 -3.95 -2.13 12.69
CA LEU A 44 -2.78 -1.34 12.47
C LEU A 44 -2.68 -1.06 10.99
N PRO A 45 -2.44 0.17 10.61
CA PRO A 45 -2.32 0.51 9.21
C PRO A 45 -1.11 -0.16 8.55
N ARG A 46 -1.22 -0.49 7.31
CA ARG A 46 -0.13 -1.02 6.55
C ARG A 46 0.12 -0.13 5.37
N ARG A 47 1.37 0.01 4.99
CA ARG A 47 1.73 0.87 3.88
C ARG A 47 2.23 0.00 2.73
N LEU A 48 1.75 0.27 1.53
CA LEU A 48 2.22 -0.41 0.37
C LEU A 48 3.16 0.52 -0.35
N MET A 49 4.39 0.12 -0.53
CA MET A 49 5.44 0.96 -1.08
C MET A 49 5.90 0.43 -2.42
N VAL A 50 6.40 1.28 -3.27
CA VAL A 50 7.00 0.87 -4.53
C VAL A 50 8.28 1.63 -4.75
N ARG A 51 9.10 1.23 -5.68
CA ARG A 51 10.32 1.94 -5.98
C ARG A 51 9.95 3.26 -6.60
N THR A 52 10.78 4.26 -6.38
CA THR A 52 10.52 5.59 -6.92
C THR A 52 10.30 5.56 -8.43
N VAL A 53 11.05 4.73 -9.15
CA VAL A 53 10.93 4.68 -10.60
C VAL A 53 9.60 4.08 -11.04
N ASP A 54 8.93 3.34 -10.17
CA ASP A 54 7.68 2.71 -10.51
C ASP A 54 6.48 3.50 -10.01
N LEU A 55 6.70 4.58 -9.31
CA LEU A 55 5.62 5.28 -8.63
C LEU A 55 4.52 5.76 -9.58
N ALA A 56 4.89 6.36 -10.68
CA ALA A 56 3.90 6.90 -11.60
C ALA A 56 3.06 5.78 -12.20
N ALA A 57 3.69 4.69 -12.59
CA ALA A 57 2.97 3.57 -13.17
C ALA A 57 2.07 2.92 -12.12
N ALA A 58 2.56 2.81 -10.89
CA ALA A 58 1.80 2.21 -9.82
C ALA A 58 0.56 3.05 -9.50
N LYS A 59 0.71 4.38 -9.47
CA LYS A 59 -0.42 5.24 -9.20
C LYS A 59 -1.47 5.11 -10.31
N ALA A 60 -1.05 5.05 -11.54
CA ALA A 60 -1.97 4.91 -12.66
C ALA A 60 -2.74 3.60 -12.58
N LEU A 61 -2.07 2.53 -12.15
CA LEU A 61 -2.72 1.26 -12.02
C LEU A 61 -3.75 1.29 -10.89
N MET A 62 -3.41 1.88 -9.76
CA MET A 62 -4.33 1.94 -8.64
C MET A 62 -5.56 2.75 -9.02
N GLN A 63 -5.38 3.84 -9.74
CA GLN A 63 -6.50 4.66 -10.15
C GLN A 63 -7.39 3.89 -11.14
N ALA A 64 -6.80 3.11 -12.00
CA ALA A 64 -7.56 2.33 -12.96
C ALA A 64 -8.45 1.28 -12.26
N TYR A 65 -8.03 0.86 -11.07
CA TYR A 65 -8.80 -0.13 -10.32
C TYR A 65 -9.57 0.52 -9.16
N ASP A 66 -9.66 1.84 -9.18
CA ASP A 66 -10.40 2.59 -8.17
C ASP A 66 -9.90 2.38 -6.74
N ILE A 67 -8.62 2.24 -6.57
CA ILE A 67 -8.05 2.11 -5.24
C ILE A 67 -7.64 3.48 -4.77
N VAL A 68 -8.05 3.84 -3.56
CA VAL A 68 -7.72 5.13 -2.99
C VAL A 68 -6.27 5.18 -2.58
N LEU A 69 -5.54 6.21 -3.01
CA LEU A 69 -4.15 6.36 -2.68
C LEU A 69 -3.96 7.26 -1.50
N THR A 70 -2.89 7.03 -0.77
CA THR A 70 -2.55 7.86 0.36
C THR A 70 -2.14 9.23 -0.15
N GLY A 71 -2.68 10.23 0.45
CA GLY A 71 -2.27 11.59 0.14
C GLY A 71 -2.82 12.16 -1.15
N SER A 72 -3.72 11.48 -1.76
CA SER A 72 -4.28 11.97 -2.99
C SER A 72 -5.66 12.54 -2.83
#